data_37896b6d5ac1a4b3f11b205713e5473d
#
_entry.id   37896b6d5ac1a4b3f11b205713e5473d
#
_cell.length_a   1.000
_cell.length_b   1.000
_cell.length_c   1.000
_cell.angle_alpha   90.00
_cell.angle_beta   90.00
_cell.angle_gamma   90.00
#
_symmetry.space_group_name_H-M   'P 1'
#
loop_
_entity.id
_entity.type
_entity.pdbx_description
1 polymer ?
#
loop_
_entity_poly.entity_id
_entity_poly.type
_entity_poly.pdbx_seq_one_letter_code
_entity_poly.pdbx_strand_id
1 'polypeptide(L)'
;KNEELMQNLLKLAQARLCCPTIDQIGAAALYNLDPSYFNDIKKEYEHRRNVSVEALNEIEGIKYGVPEGAFYITCQLPVDNAEDFLMFLLTEFDVDGETCMFAPAGGFFSTPGVGQSDIRIAYVLNAEDMKAGINIIKEGIKAYNSR
;
A
#
# COMPACT_ATOMS: atom_id res chain seq x y z
N LYS A 1 -22.86 -25.50 0.32
CA LYS A 1 -21.84 -24.85 1.16
C LYS A 1 -22.53 -24.29 2.40
N ASN A 2 -21.92 -24.44 3.57
CA ASN A 2 -22.40 -23.82 4.79
C ASN A 2 -21.73 -22.45 4.95
N GLU A 3 -22.46 -21.38 4.63
CA GLU A 3 -21.95 -20.00 4.61
C GLU A 3 -21.53 -19.51 6.00
N GLU A 4 -22.35 -19.82 7.01
CA GLU A 4 -22.07 -19.43 8.40
C GLU A 4 -20.76 -20.07 8.90
N LEU A 5 -20.55 -21.36 8.62
CA LEU A 5 -19.31 -22.03 8.95
C LEU A 5 -18.10 -21.39 8.27
N MET A 6 -18.22 -21.05 6.97
CA MET A 6 -17.13 -20.42 6.21
C MET A 6 -16.77 -19.04 6.76
N GLN A 7 -17.76 -18.23 7.12
CA GLN A 7 -17.54 -16.90 7.72
C GLN A 7 -16.84 -17.01 9.09
N ASN A 8 -17.20 -17.97 9.91
CA ASN A 8 -16.55 -18.18 11.19
C ASN A 8 -15.12 -18.75 11.06
N LEU A 9 -14.89 -19.65 10.10
CA LEU A 9 -13.54 -20.12 9.78
C LEU A 9 -12.63 -18.98 9.30
N LEU A 10 -13.16 -18.07 8.47
CA LEU A 10 -12.41 -16.91 8.00
C LEU A 10 -11.99 -15.99 9.17
N LYS A 11 -12.89 -15.72 10.11
CA LYS A 11 -12.56 -14.93 11.33
C LYS A 11 -11.44 -15.57 12.14
N LEU A 12 -11.47 -16.90 12.32
CA LEU A 12 -10.42 -17.64 13.04
C LEU A 12 -9.08 -17.58 12.28
N ALA A 13 -9.11 -17.71 10.95
CA ALA A 13 -7.91 -17.63 10.12
C ALA A 13 -7.29 -16.22 10.17
N GLN A 14 -8.11 -15.17 10.10
CA GLN A 14 -7.67 -13.78 10.18
C GLN A 14 -7.11 -13.40 11.57
N ALA A 15 -7.57 -14.03 12.64
CA ALA A 15 -7.03 -13.82 13.97
C ALA A 15 -5.61 -14.41 14.17
N ARG A 16 -5.18 -15.28 13.26
CA ARG A 16 -3.85 -15.91 13.30
C ARG A 16 -2.91 -15.26 12.27
N LEU A 17 -2.45 -14.07 12.57
CA LEU A 17 -1.47 -13.31 11.75
C LEU A 17 -0.05 -13.51 12.30
N CYS A 18 0.46 -14.73 12.25
CA CYS A 18 1.83 -15.03 12.64
C CYS A 18 2.52 -15.88 11.58
N CYS A 19 3.82 -15.66 11.39
CA CYS A 19 4.62 -16.50 10.51
C CYS A 19 4.76 -17.93 11.09
N PRO A 20 5.06 -18.93 10.26
CA PRO A 20 5.30 -20.30 10.70
C PRO A 20 6.40 -20.39 11.77
N THR A 21 6.31 -21.34 12.66
CA THR A 21 7.27 -21.51 13.75
C THR A 21 8.70 -21.72 13.25
N ILE A 22 8.88 -22.44 12.15
CA ILE A 22 10.20 -22.68 11.55
C ILE A 22 10.83 -21.36 11.10
N ASP A 23 10.03 -20.48 10.45
CA ASP A 23 10.49 -19.14 10.01
C ASP A 23 10.86 -18.27 11.21
N GLN A 24 10.11 -18.34 12.31
CA GLN A 24 10.44 -17.64 13.54
C GLN A 24 11.77 -18.11 14.15
N ILE A 25 12.02 -19.42 14.16
CA ILE A 25 13.29 -20.00 14.64
C ILE A 25 14.45 -19.51 13.76
N GLY A 26 14.28 -19.54 12.44
CA GLY A 26 15.29 -19.02 11.50
C GLY A 26 15.54 -17.52 11.68
N ALA A 27 14.48 -16.74 11.79
CA ALA A 27 14.56 -15.27 11.98
C ALA A 27 15.18 -14.88 13.33
N ALA A 28 15.11 -15.73 14.36
CA ALA A 28 15.73 -15.47 15.67
C ALA A 28 17.25 -15.23 15.57
N ALA A 29 17.92 -15.82 14.57
CA ALA A 29 19.34 -15.57 14.32
C ALA A 29 19.66 -14.10 13.95
N LEU A 30 18.70 -13.36 13.39
CA LEU A 30 18.83 -11.95 13.01
C LEU A 30 19.07 -11.04 14.22
N TYR A 31 18.62 -11.43 15.42
CA TYR A 31 18.83 -10.67 16.65
C TYR A 31 20.30 -10.64 17.09
N ASN A 32 21.13 -11.53 16.55
CA ASN A 32 22.56 -11.57 16.82
C ASN A 32 23.41 -10.80 15.80
N LEU A 33 22.78 -10.17 14.80
CA LEU A 33 23.49 -9.36 13.81
C LEU A 33 23.95 -8.05 14.44
N ASP A 34 25.11 -7.56 13.95
CA ASP A 34 25.56 -6.22 14.29
C ASP A 34 24.51 -5.19 13.79
N PRO A 35 24.11 -4.22 14.64
CA PRO A 35 23.13 -3.21 14.25
C PRO A 35 23.49 -2.43 12.96
N SER A 36 24.79 -2.36 12.61
CA SER A 36 25.25 -1.71 11.38
C SER A 36 24.73 -2.38 10.11
N TYR A 37 24.40 -3.68 10.17
CA TYR A 37 23.80 -4.41 9.06
C TYR A 37 22.54 -3.73 8.52
N PHE A 38 21.75 -3.11 9.40
CA PHE A 38 20.50 -2.46 9.02
C PHE A 38 20.68 -1.02 8.52
N ASN A 39 21.86 -0.44 8.62
CA ASN A 39 22.07 0.98 8.27
C ASN A 39 21.82 1.27 6.79
N ASP A 40 22.28 0.40 5.90
CA ASP A 40 22.11 0.60 4.46
C ASP A 40 20.66 0.28 4.04
N ILE A 41 20.03 -0.71 4.66
CA ILE A 41 18.62 -1.01 4.47
C ILE A 41 17.76 0.19 4.88
N LYS A 42 18.03 0.80 6.03
CA LYS A 42 17.32 2.00 6.51
C LYS A 42 17.46 3.18 5.56
N LYS A 43 18.67 3.45 5.08
CA LYS A 43 18.93 4.52 4.10
C LYS A 43 18.17 4.30 2.79
N GLU A 44 18.17 3.05 2.29
CA GLU A 44 17.45 2.70 1.08
C GLU A 44 15.93 2.92 1.23
N TYR A 45 15.34 2.44 2.32
CA TYR A 45 13.91 2.65 2.57
C TYR A 45 13.56 4.12 2.85
N GLU A 46 14.44 4.85 3.50
CA GLU A 46 14.29 6.29 3.66
C GLU A 46 14.31 7.01 2.31
N HIS A 47 15.21 6.63 1.41
CA HIS A 47 15.26 7.17 0.05
C HIS A 47 13.97 6.88 -0.72
N ARG A 48 13.52 5.63 -0.75
CA ARG A 48 12.26 5.24 -1.41
C ARG A 48 11.06 5.99 -0.84
N ARG A 49 10.97 6.11 0.49
CA ARG A 49 9.94 6.91 1.16
C ARG A 49 9.97 8.36 0.68
N ASN A 50 11.13 8.99 0.68
CA ASN A 50 11.26 10.39 0.31
C ASN A 50 10.86 10.64 -1.14
N VAL A 51 11.31 9.79 -2.08
CA VAL A 51 10.90 9.86 -3.50
C VAL A 51 9.38 9.66 -3.64
N SER A 52 8.81 8.71 -2.89
CA SER A 52 7.35 8.49 -2.91
C SER A 52 6.59 9.71 -2.38
N VAL A 53 7.06 10.32 -1.29
CA VAL A 53 6.47 11.53 -0.69
C VAL A 53 6.54 12.70 -1.67
N GLU A 54 7.69 12.90 -2.33
CA GLU A 54 7.86 13.95 -3.34
C GLU A 54 6.85 13.77 -4.50
N ALA A 55 6.71 12.54 -5.01
CA ALA A 55 5.77 12.25 -6.07
C ALA A 55 4.29 12.41 -5.63
N LEU A 56 3.94 12.00 -4.41
CA LEU A 56 2.60 12.19 -3.87
C LEU A 56 2.23 13.67 -3.71
N ASN A 57 3.18 14.55 -3.37
CA ASN A 57 2.95 15.99 -3.28
C ASN A 57 2.52 16.65 -4.60
N GLU A 58 2.75 15.99 -5.74
CA GLU A 58 2.29 16.44 -7.04
C GLU A 58 0.80 16.15 -7.31
N ILE A 59 0.14 15.37 -6.45
CA ILE A 59 -1.29 15.03 -6.58
C ILE A 59 -2.12 16.06 -5.83
N GLU A 60 -2.86 16.86 -6.54
CA GLU A 60 -3.75 17.86 -5.94
C GLU A 60 -4.87 17.19 -5.14
N GLY A 61 -5.08 17.64 -3.91
CA GLY A 61 -6.14 17.14 -3.03
C GLY A 61 -5.81 15.85 -2.27
N ILE A 62 -4.64 15.26 -2.46
CA ILE A 62 -4.20 14.10 -1.66
C ILE A 62 -3.99 14.49 -0.20
N LYS A 63 -4.29 13.57 0.72
CA LYS A 63 -4.03 13.75 2.16
C LYS A 63 -3.30 12.53 2.69
N TYR A 64 -2.19 12.75 3.39
CA TYR A 64 -1.42 11.68 4.03
C TYR A 64 -0.53 12.25 5.15
N GLY A 65 -0.08 11.37 6.05
CA GLY A 65 1.01 11.65 6.97
C GLY A 65 2.31 11.04 6.47
N VAL A 66 3.42 11.75 6.60
CA VAL A 66 4.73 11.18 6.26
C VAL A 66 5.06 10.06 7.25
N PRO A 67 5.29 8.82 6.81
CA PRO A 67 5.56 7.72 7.71
C PRO A 67 6.95 7.84 8.32
N GLU A 68 7.04 7.60 9.63
CA GLU A 68 8.31 7.56 10.38
C GLU A 68 8.86 6.13 10.51
N GLY A 69 8.14 5.13 10.04
CA GLY A 69 8.52 3.72 10.06
C GLY A 69 7.71 2.91 9.07
N ALA A 70 7.84 1.60 9.14
CA ALA A 70 7.27 0.65 8.18
C ALA A 70 7.81 0.84 6.75
N PHE A 71 7.12 0.30 5.77
CA PHE A 71 7.46 0.40 4.34
C PHE A 71 6.23 0.72 3.48
N TYR A 72 5.23 1.40 4.06
CA TYR A 72 4.03 1.83 3.34
C TYR A 72 3.55 3.19 3.82
N ILE A 73 2.83 3.88 2.93
CA ILE A 73 2.13 5.14 3.17
C ILE A 73 0.65 4.87 3.05
N THR A 74 -0.14 5.33 4.02
CA THR A 74 -1.59 5.39 3.89
C THR A 74 -1.97 6.80 3.49
N CYS A 75 -2.75 6.94 2.43
CA CYS A 75 -3.20 8.23 1.94
C CYS A 75 -4.66 8.19 1.50
N GLN A 76 -5.34 9.33 1.63
CA GLN A 76 -6.66 9.57 1.10
C GLN A 76 -6.53 10.20 -0.28
N LEU A 77 -7.07 9.54 -1.29
CA LEU A 77 -7.11 10.05 -2.66
C LEU A 77 -8.30 10.99 -2.88
N PRO A 78 -8.20 11.95 -3.80
CA PRO A 78 -9.32 12.80 -4.21
C PRO A 78 -10.23 12.07 -5.22
N VAL A 79 -10.74 10.91 -4.82
CA VAL A 79 -11.71 10.08 -5.54
C VAL A 79 -12.84 9.68 -4.58
N ASP A 80 -13.98 9.28 -5.10
CA ASP A 80 -15.14 8.86 -4.32
C ASP A 80 -14.96 7.47 -3.71
N ASN A 81 -14.38 6.53 -4.47
CA ASN A 81 -14.18 5.15 -4.05
C ASN A 81 -12.85 4.60 -4.58
N ALA A 82 -11.97 4.16 -3.67
CA ALA A 82 -10.65 3.65 -4.02
C ALA A 82 -10.69 2.27 -4.70
N GLU A 83 -11.68 1.43 -4.41
CA GLU A 83 -11.84 0.13 -5.09
C GLU A 83 -12.29 0.31 -6.53
N ASP A 84 -13.27 1.19 -6.78
CA ASP A 84 -13.73 1.52 -8.13
C ASP A 84 -12.61 2.18 -8.95
N PHE A 85 -11.86 3.07 -8.32
CA PHE A 85 -10.69 3.68 -8.94
C PHE A 85 -9.60 2.65 -9.26
N LEU A 86 -9.32 1.70 -8.36
CA LEU A 86 -8.37 0.61 -8.64
C LEU A 86 -8.84 -0.24 -9.82
N MET A 87 -10.12 -0.60 -9.86
CA MET A 87 -10.69 -1.36 -10.98
C MET A 87 -10.54 -0.60 -12.31
N PHE A 88 -10.76 0.70 -12.30
CA PHE A 88 -10.53 1.56 -13.46
C PHE A 88 -9.07 1.50 -13.94
N LEU A 89 -8.10 1.67 -13.03
CA LEU A 89 -6.68 1.58 -13.38
C LEU A 89 -6.32 0.23 -14.00
N LEU A 90 -6.89 -0.86 -13.50
CA LEU A 90 -6.55 -2.22 -13.94
C LEU A 90 -7.24 -2.63 -15.25
N THR A 91 -8.36 -2.02 -15.61
CA THR A 91 -9.19 -2.48 -16.74
C THR A 91 -9.33 -1.47 -17.87
N GLU A 92 -9.11 -0.19 -17.62
CA GLU A 92 -9.48 0.87 -18.55
C GLU A 92 -8.40 1.95 -18.73
N PHE A 93 -7.34 1.95 -17.90
CA PHE A 93 -6.36 3.04 -17.87
C PHE A 93 -4.93 2.50 -17.85
N ASP A 94 -4.08 3.11 -18.65
CA ASP A 94 -2.63 2.91 -18.63
C ASP A 94 -1.88 4.22 -18.97
N VAL A 95 -0.61 4.24 -18.63
CA VAL A 95 0.35 5.25 -19.09
C VAL A 95 1.46 4.50 -19.82
N ASP A 96 1.59 4.71 -21.12
CA ASP A 96 2.57 4.04 -21.98
C ASP A 96 2.51 2.49 -21.92
N GLY A 97 1.30 1.92 -21.70
CA GLY A 97 1.07 0.48 -21.58
C GLY A 97 1.34 -0.08 -20.18
N GLU A 98 1.59 0.77 -19.21
CA GLU A 98 1.82 0.38 -17.81
C GLU A 98 0.67 0.82 -16.91
N THR A 99 0.34 -0.02 -15.94
CA THR A 99 -0.61 0.32 -14.86
C THR A 99 -0.01 -0.03 -13.50
N CYS A 100 -0.67 0.39 -12.43
CA CYS A 100 -0.22 0.11 -11.07
C CYS A 100 -1.36 -0.42 -10.20
N MET A 101 -0.98 -1.06 -9.09
CA MET A 101 -1.90 -1.59 -8.09
C MET A 101 -1.50 -1.08 -6.70
N PHE A 102 -2.49 -0.75 -5.90
CA PHE A 102 -2.38 -0.42 -4.48
C PHE A 102 -3.39 -1.21 -3.65
N ALA A 103 -3.33 -1.13 -2.33
CA ALA A 103 -4.32 -1.75 -1.47
C ALA A 103 -5.38 -0.71 -1.06
N PRO A 104 -6.65 -0.84 -1.49
CA PRO A 104 -7.75 -0.05 -0.93
C PRO A 104 -7.84 -0.27 0.58
N ALA A 105 -8.03 0.79 1.36
CA ALA A 105 -7.95 0.71 2.81
C ALA A 105 -9.32 0.65 3.51
N GLY A 106 -10.42 0.76 2.78
CA GLY A 106 -11.78 0.71 3.36
C GLY A 106 -12.03 -0.50 4.25
N GLY A 107 -11.51 -1.68 3.84
CA GLY A 107 -11.62 -2.91 4.62
C GLY A 107 -10.77 -2.96 5.90
N PHE A 108 -9.90 -1.98 6.15
CA PHE A 108 -9.10 -1.90 7.38
C PHE A 108 -9.83 -1.18 8.53
N PHE A 109 -10.94 -0.52 8.23
CA PHE A 109 -11.73 0.20 9.23
C PHE A 109 -12.94 -0.66 9.67
N SER A 110 -13.21 -0.67 10.97
CA SER A 110 -14.37 -1.36 11.53
C SER A 110 -15.67 -0.55 11.38
N THR A 111 -15.55 0.76 11.18
CA THR A 111 -16.70 1.65 11.01
C THR A 111 -17.12 1.68 9.55
N PRO A 112 -18.37 1.30 9.21
CA PRO A 112 -18.85 1.33 7.84
C PRO A 112 -18.75 2.73 7.22
N GLY A 113 -18.29 2.80 5.96
CA GLY A 113 -18.18 4.04 5.20
C GLY A 113 -16.93 4.87 5.49
N VAL A 114 -16.09 4.46 6.46
CA VAL A 114 -14.79 5.10 6.70
C VAL A 114 -13.74 4.50 5.76
N GLY A 115 -12.84 5.33 5.28
CA GLY A 115 -11.69 4.90 4.46
C GLY A 115 -12.02 4.52 3.02
N GLN A 116 -13.20 4.89 2.49
CA GLN A 116 -13.59 4.53 1.13
C GLN A 116 -12.67 5.07 0.04
N SER A 117 -12.08 6.24 0.26
CA SER A 117 -11.09 6.85 -0.63
C SER A 117 -9.64 6.66 -0.16
N ASP A 118 -9.44 5.89 0.90
CA ASP A 118 -8.12 5.65 1.46
C ASP A 118 -7.45 4.46 0.77
N ILE A 119 -6.15 4.61 0.54
CA ILE A 119 -5.31 3.55 -0.02
C ILE A 119 -4.04 3.38 0.81
N ARG A 120 -3.41 2.23 0.65
CA ARG A 120 -2.07 1.95 1.17
C ARG A 120 -1.13 1.62 0.02
N ILE A 121 -0.05 2.39 -0.09
CA ILE A 121 1.03 2.20 -1.06
C ILE A 121 2.24 1.66 -0.32
N ALA A 122 2.80 0.53 -0.75
CA ALA A 122 4.04 -0.01 -0.22
C ALA A 122 5.22 0.50 -1.06
N TYR A 123 6.19 1.18 -0.42
CA TYR A 123 7.39 1.68 -1.12
C TYR A 123 8.51 0.61 -1.11
N VAL A 124 8.19 -0.54 -1.71
CA VAL A 124 9.06 -1.72 -1.75
C VAL A 124 9.82 -1.90 -3.08
N LEU A 125 9.41 -1.17 -4.11
CA LEU A 125 10.11 -1.12 -5.39
C LEU A 125 11.29 -0.13 -5.32
N ASN A 126 12.13 -0.11 -6.35
CA ASN A 126 13.16 0.93 -6.45
C ASN A 126 12.52 2.33 -6.62
N ALA A 127 13.33 3.37 -6.44
CA ALA A 127 12.83 4.75 -6.43
C ALA A 127 12.21 5.18 -7.76
N GLU A 128 12.72 4.70 -8.89
CA GLU A 128 12.23 5.03 -10.24
C GLU A 128 10.85 4.41 -10.47
N ASP A 129 10.69 3.12 -10.16
CA ASP A 129 9.40 2.43 -10.28
C ASP A 129 8.36 2.99 -9.31
N MET A 130 8.78 3.39 -8.09
CA MET A 130 7.89 4.08 -7.16
C MET A 130 7.36 5.38 -7.73
N LYS A 131 8.23 6.18 -8.32
CA LYS A 131 7.85 7.45 -8.96
C LYS A 131 6.91 7.21 -10.16
N ALA A 132 7.22 6.22 -11.00
CA ALA A 132 6.39 5.85 -12.14
C ALA A 132 4.99 5.39 -11.70
N GLY A 133 4.90 4.49 -10.72
CA GLY A 133 3.62 4.02 -10.19
C GLY A 133 2.76 5.15 -9.58
N ILE A 134 3.37 6.07 -8.84
CA ILE A 134 2.65 7.23 -8.28
C ILE A 134 2.23 8.19 -9.39
N ASN A 135 3.02 8.35 -10.45
CA ASN A 135 2.61 9.13 -11.61
C ASN A 135 1.40 8.51 -12.33
N ILE A 136 1.33 7.19 -12.45
CA ILE A 136 0.15 6.48 -12.99
C ILE A 136 -1.09 6.78 -12.13
N ILE A 137 -0.97 6.77 -10.79
CA ILE A 137 -2.07 7.15 -9.90
C ILE A 137 -2.49 8.60 -10.17
N LYS A 138 -1.54 9.53 -10.28
CA LYS A 138 -1.80 10.95 -10.54
C LYS A 138 -2.58 11.17 -11.83
N GLU A 139 -2.11 10.61 -12.93
CA GLU A 139 -2.77 10.76 -14.23
C GLU A 139 -4.11 10.00 -14.27
N GLY A 140 -4.17 8.84 -13.62
CA GLY A 140 -5.40 8.07 -13.45
C GLY A 140 -6.49 8.83 -12.70
N ILE A 141 -6.16 9.55 -11.62
CA ILE A 141 -7.10 10.41 -10.88
C ILE A 141 -7.71 11.47 -11.79
N LYS A 142 -6.90 12.13 -12.62
CA LYS A 142 -7.39 13.13 -13.57
C LYS A 142 -8.37 12.53 -14.58
N ALA A 143 -8.02 11.38 -15.14
CA ALA A 143 -8.85 10.67 -16.09
C ALA A 143 -10.15 10.15 -15.44
N TYR A 144 -10.07 9.58 -14.25
CA TYR A 144 -11.20 9.05 -13.50
C TYR A 144 -12.21 10.14 -13.13
N ASN A 145 -11.76 11.28 -12.63
CA ASN A 145 -12.62 12.39 -12.22
C ASN A 145 -13.19 13.21 -13.41
N SER A 146 -12.74 12.97 -14.63
CA SER A 146 -13.25 13.64 -15.84
C SER A 146 -14.30 12.82 -16.60
N ARG A 147 -14.74 11.69 -16.09
CA ARG A 147 -15.75 10.80 -16.69
C ARG A 147 -17.17 11.34 -16.63
#